data_56d4f4bd1abaf4dea3db350739c0f85f
#
_entry.id   56d4f4bd1abaf4dea3db350739c0f85f
#
_cell.length_a   1.000
_cell.length_b   1.000
_cell.length_c   1.000
_cell.angle_alpha   90.00
_cell.angle_beta   90.00
_cell.angle_gamma   90.00
#
_symmetry.space_group_name_H-M   'P 1'
#
loop_
_entity.id
_entity.type
_entity.pdbx_description
1 polymer ?
#
loop_
_entity_poly.entity_id
_entity_poly.type
_entity_poly.pdbx_seq_one_letter_code
_entity_poly.pdbx_strand_id
1 'polypeptide(L)'
;MEYIEMICHPVEGEDTAEILVGLLADAGFESFTENEDGTLSAFIQAPLYTPQLASRLGSDEFSGFLNSFIIRNIADQNWNAVWECQYEPVLIDGRCMVRAPFHPQAADVEYDIVIMPKMSFGTAHHETTKLMIRYLMDTPVNGKSLLDMGSGTAVLAILARMRGASPVSAYDNDEWAFNNALENVKSNNFADIEVLLGDSSLLPGKKFDIILANINRN
;
A
#
# COMPACT_ATOMS: atom_id res chain seq x y z
N MET A 1 -9.45 -8.26 -13.83
CA MET A 1 -9.31 -9.44 -14.74
C MET A 1 -9.99 -10.60 -14.03
N GLU A 2 -10.98 -11.23 -14.67
CA GLU A 2 -11.74 -12.32 -14.05
C GLU A 2 -10.91 -13.60 -14.03
N TYR A 3 -10.96 -14.31 -12.91
CA TYR A 3 -10.29 -15.58 -12.71
C TYR A 3 -11.29 -16.71 -12.43
N ILE A 4 -10.87 -17.91 -12.75
CA ILE A 4 -11.52 -19.16 -12.36
C ILE A 4 -10.64 -19.86 -11.34
N GLU A 5 -11.22 -20.22 -10.21
CA GLU A 5 -10.64 -21.11 -9.22
C GLU A 5 -11.14 -22.54 -9.49
N MET A 6 -10.22 -23.47 -9.62
CA MET A 6 -10.48 -24.90 -9.66
C MET A 6 -10.02 -25.50 -8.33
N ILE A 7 -10.97 -25.94 -7.51
CA ILE A 7 -10.69 -26.67 -6.28
C ILE A 7 -10.59 -28.14 -6.60
N CYS A 8 -9.39 -28.67 -6.50
CA CYS A 8 -9.05 -30.03 -6.83
C CYS A 8 -9.05 -30.92 -5.58
N HIS A 9 -9.56 -32.16 -5.71
CA HIS A 9 -9.37 -33.21 -4.74
C HIS A 9 -8.34 -34.19 -5.29
N PRO A 10 -7.05 -34.10 -4.89
CA PRO A 10 -6.01 -35.00 -5.38
C PRO A 10 -6.31 -36.46 -5.01
N VAL A 11 -5.78 -37.40 -5.77
CA VAL A 11 -5.74 -38.82 -5.38
C VAL A 11 -4.76 -38.96 -4.22
N GLU A 12 -5.07 -39.80 -3.22
CA GLU A 12 -4.15 -40.07 -2.11
C GLU A 12 -2.87 -40.76 -2.64
N GLY A 13 -1.73 -40.21 -2.32
CA GLY A 13 -0.42 -40.75 -2.72
C GLY A 13 0.71 -39.78 -2.46
N GLU A 14 1.92 -40.33 -2.30
CA GLU A 14 3.16 -39.56 -2.18
C GLU A 14 3.41 -38.80 -3.50
N ASP A 15 3.71 -37.52 -3.45
CA ASP A 15 3.99 -36.60 -4.58
C ASP A 15 2.80 -36.34 -5.55
N THR A 16 1.60 -36.84 -5.28
CA THR A 16 0.44 -36.74 -6.20
C THR A 16 0.02 -35.27 -6.39
N ALA A 17 0.03 -34.47 -5.33
CA ALA A 17 -0.31 -33.04 -5.38
C ALA A 17 0.72 -32.27 -6.20
N GLU A 18 2.02 -32.54 -6.05
CA GLU A 18 3.09 -31.86 -6.79
C GLU A 18 3.01 -32.19 -8.30
N ILE A 19 2.75 -33.46 -8.65
CA ILE A 19 2.55 -33.86 -10.04
C ILE A 19 1.32 -33.19 -10.63
N LEU A 20 0.21 -33.12 -9.87
CA LEU A 20 -1.01 -32.43 -10.28
C LEU A 20 -0.76 -30.94 -10.54
N VAL A 21 0.00 -30.27 -9.70
CA VAL A 21 0.43 -28.88 -9.92
C VAL A 21 1.17 -28.73 -11.24
N GLY A 22 2.12 -29.64 -11.55
CA GLY A 22 2.83 -29.62 -12.82
C GLY A 22 1.91 -29.76 -14.03
N LEU A 23 0.99 -30.74 -13.99
CA LEU A 23 0.02 -30.98 -15.07
C LEU A 23 -0.94 -29.79 -15.26
N LEU A 24 -1.39 -29.18 -14.17
CA LEU A 24 -2.26 -27.99 -14.23
C LEU A 24 -1.50 -26.76 -14.73
N ALA A 25 -0.23 -26.59 -14.36
CA ALA A 25 0.62 -25.52 -14.90
C ALA A 25 0.79 -25.66 -16.42
N ASP A 26 1.04 -26.88 -16.92
CA ASP A 26 1.10 -27.18 -18.36
C ASP A 26 -0.25 -26.94 -19.06
N ALA A 27 -1.35 -27.07 -18.32
CA ALA A 27 -2.69 -26.78 -18.81
C ALA A 27 -3.06 -25.29 -18.80
N GLY A 28 -2.17 -24.40 -18.27
CA GLY A 28 -2.32 -22.94 -18.29
C GLY A 28 -2.78 -22.32 -16.98
N PHE A 29 -2.83 -23.09 -15.88
CA PHE A 29 -3.04 -22.53 -14.55
C PHE A 29 -1.75 -21.87 -14.05
N GLU A 30 -1.86 -20.69 -13.42
CA GLU A 30 -0.70 -19.83 -13.11
C GLU A 30 -0.43 -19.64 -11.60
N SER A 31 -1.37 -20.09 -10.74
CA SER A 31 -1.20 -19.98 -9.29
C SER A 31 -1.87 -21.14 -8.58
N PHE A 32 -1.26 -21.59 -7.47
CA PHE A 32 -1.68 -22.77 -6.73
C PHE A 32 -1.61 -22.52 -5.22
N THR A 33 -2.57 -23.07 -4.49
CA THR A 33 -2.62 -22.99 -3.02
C THR A 33 -3.08 -24.35 -2.46
N GLU A 34 -2.30 -24.93 -1.58
CA GLU A 34 -2.72 -26.07 -0.79
C GLU A 34 -3.58 -25.58 0.38
N ASN A 35 -4.75 -26.20 0.54
CA ASN A 35 -5.71 -25.87 1.59
C ASN A 35 -5.52 -26.80 2.80
N GLU A 36 -5.90 -26.34 3.98
CA GLU A 36 -5.80 -27.09 5.23
C GLU A 36 -6.59 -28.42 5.21
N ASP A 37 -7.60 -28.53 4.36
CA ASP A 37 -8.42 -29.72 4.17
C ASP A 37 -7.83 -30.75 3.19
N GLY A 38 -6.62 -30.51 2.69
CA GLY A 38 -5.93 -31.37 1.72
C GLY A 38 -6.38 -31.19 0.27
N THR A 39 -7.22 -30.20 -0.02
CA THR A 39 -7.54 -29.83 -1.41
C THR A 39 -6.49 -28.88 -1.98
N LEU A 40 -6.41 -28.81 -3.33
CA LEU A 40 -5.54 -27.90 -4.07
C LEU A 40 -6.39 -26.91 -4.85
N SER A 41 -6.26 -25.62 -4.56
CA SER A 41 -6.84 -24.56 -5.38
C SER A 41 -5.86 -24.16 -6.48
N ALA A 42 -6.32 -24.19 -7.73
CA ALA A 42 -5.58 -23.77 -8.91
C ALA A 42 -6.33 -22.63 -9.62
N PHE A 43 -5.59 -21.62 -10.10
CA PHE A 43 -6.18 -20.41 -10.65
C PHE A 43 -5.78 -20.22 -12.11
N ILE A 44 -6.76 -19.89 -12.96
CA ILE A 44 -6.58 -19.60 -14.38
C ILE A 44 -7.38 -18.35 -14.76
N GLN A 45 -6.89 -17.55 -15.70
CA GLN A 45 -7.66 -16.44 -16.23
C GLN A 45 -8.91 -16.94 -16.95
N ALA A 46 -10.07 -16.34 -16.66
CA ALA A 46 -11.36 -16.82 -17.17
C ALA A 46 -11.41 -17.01 -18.69
N PRO A 47 -10.81 -16.15 -19.53
CA PRO A 47 -10.78 -16.35 -20.99
C PRO A 47 -9.99 -17.59 -21.44
N LEU A 48 -9.08 -18.10 -20.61
CA LEU A 48 -8.26 -19.29 -20.91
C LEU A 48 -8.93 -20.60 -20.51
N TYR A 49 -9.96 -20.55 -19.66
CA TYR A 49 -10.77 -21.72 -19.29
C TYR A 49 -11.78 -22.04 -20.40
N THR A 50 -11.34 -22.77 -21.38
CA THR A 50 -12.14 -23.14 -22.57
C THR A 50 -12.84 -24.49 -22.39
N PRO A 51 -13.89 -24.80 -23.21
CA PRO A 51 -14.50 -26.13 -23.22
C PRO A 51 -13.50 -27.25 -23.54
N GLN A 52 -12.48 -26.95 -24.33
CA GLN A 52 -11.40 -27.89 -24.66
C GLN A 52 -10.55 -28.22 -23.42
N LEU A 53 -10.21 -27.18 -22.63
CA LEU A 53 -9.49 -27.37 -21.37
C LEU A 53 -10.35 -28.17 -20.37
N ALA A 54 -11.63 -27.85 -20.23
CA ALA A 54 -12.54 -28.60 -19.35
C ALA A 54 -12.63 -30.09 -19.75
N SER A 55 -12.63 -30.40 -21.04
CA SER A 55 -12.62 -31.78 -21.54
C SER A 55 -11.28 -32.47 -21.25
N ARG A 56 -10.15 -31.76 -21.39
CA ARG A 56 -8.80 -32.26 -21.07
C ARG A 56 -8.65 -32.61 -19.59
N LEU A 57 -9.18 -31.79 -18.68
CA LEU A 57 -9.15 -32.05 -17.24
C LEU A 57 -9.91 -33.33 -16.84
N GLY A 58 -10.90 -33.78 -17.62
CA GLY A 58 -11.60 -35.01 -17.44
C GLY A 58 -10.99 -36.25 -18.19
N SER A 59 -9.82 -36.08 -18.81
CA SER A 59 -9.16 -37.14 -19.58
C SER A 59 -8.29 -38.05 -18.71
N ASP A 60 -7.82 -39.17 -19.33
CA ASP A 60 -6.92 -40.15 -18.68
C ASP A 60 -5.60 -39.50 -18.18
N GLU A 61 -5.21 -38.35 -18.75
CA GLU A 61 -4.01 -37.61 -18.35
C GLU A 61 -4.07 -37.18 -16.87
N PHE A 62 -5.25 -36.81 -16.36
CA PHE A 62 -5.46 -36.35 -14.99
C PHE A 62 -6.02 -37.45 -14.06
N SER A 63 -6.59 -38.53 -14.59
CA SER A 63 -7.34 -39.55 -13.84
C SER A 63 -6.52 -40.23 -12.73
N GLY A 64 -5.19 -40.30 -12.88
CA GLY A 64 -4.29 -40.89 -11.88
C GLY A 64 -3.95 -39.92 -10.70
N PHE A 65 -4.28 -38.64 -10.80
CA PHE A 65 -3.85 -37.61 -9.87
C PHE A 65 -4.98 -36.75 -9.33
N LEU A 66 -6.13 -36.72 -10.02
CA LEU A 66 -7.28 -35.87 -9.72
C LEU A 66 -8.55 -36.75 -9.58
N ASN A 67 -9.09 -36.82 -8.36
CA ASN A 67 -10.35 -37.53 -8.07
C ASN A 67 -11.58 -36.78 -8.58
N SER A 68 -11.63 -35.47 -8.25
CA SER A 68 -12.72 -34.56 -8.62
C SER A 68 -12.27 -33.13 -8.51
N PHE A 69 -13.02 -32.24 -9.11
CA PHE A 69 -12.80 -30.81 -8.97
C PHE A 69 -14.12 -30.05 -9.01
N ILE A 70 -14.06 -28.84 -8.43
CA ILE A 70 -15.15 -27.86 -8.43
C ILE A 70 -14.62 -26.58 -9.08
N ILE A 71 -15.41 -25.99 -9.97
CA ILE A 71 -15.09 -24.71 -10.62
C ILE A 71 -15.86 -23.58 -9.94
N ARG A 72 -15.16 -22.53 -9.55
CA ARG A 72 -15.72 -21.28 -9.06
C ARG A 72 -15.27 -20.11 -9.91
N ASN A 73 -16.21 -19.26 -10.29
CA ASN A 73 -15.86 -17.97 -10.88
C ASN A 73 -15.46 -17.02 -9.75
N ILE A 74 -14.24 -16.49 -9.84
CA ILE A 74 -13.80 -15.40 -8.99
C ILE A 74 -14.17 -14.12 -9.73
N ALA A 75 -15.21 -13.45 -9.26
CA ALA A 75 -15.56 -12.14 -9.77
C ALA A 75 -14.37 -11.18 -9.60
N ASP A 76 -14.17 -10.31 -10.56
CA ASP A 76 -13.15 -9.25 -10.46
C ASP A 76 -13.48 -8.40 -9.23
N GLN A 77 -12.84 -8.74 -8.11
CA GLN A 77 -12.98 -7.95 -6.90
C GLN A 77 -12.05 -6.77 -7.03
N ASN A 78 -12.62 -5.57 -7.05
CA ASN A 78 -11.83 -4.36 -6.97
C ASN A 78 -11.19 -4.27 -5.56
N TRP A 79 -10.07 -4.97 -5.39
CA TRP A 79 -9.31 -4.98 -4.13
C TRP A 79 -8.93 -3.57 -3.67
N ASN A 80 -8.75 -2.64 -4.62
CA ASN A 80 -8.50 -1.25 -4.28
C ASN A 80 -9.73 -0.63 -3.59
N ALA A 81 -10.93 -0.87 -4.11
CA ALA A 81 -12.16 -0.37 -3.48
C ALA A 81 -12.39 -0.98 -2.09
N VAL A 82 -12.11 -2.29 -1.93
CA VAL A 82 -12.20 -2.95 -0.61
C VAL A 82 -11.20 -2.35 0.37
N TRP A 83 -9.96 -2.14 -0.07
CA TRP A 83 -8.92 -1.52 0.75
C TRP A 83 -9.25 -0.07 1.07
N GLU A 84 -9.73 0.73 0.11
CA GLU A 84 -10.17 2.11 0.31
C GLU A 84 -11.29 2.21 1.35
N CYS A 85 -12.25 1.29 1.33
CA CYS A 85 -13.32 1.23 2.34
C CYS A 85 -12.83 0.88 3.76
N GLN A 86 -11.70 0.18 3.88
CA GLN A 86 -11.12 -0.23 5.16
C GLN A 86 -10.06 0.77 5.68
N TYR A 87 -9.60 1.69 4.82
CA TYR A 87 -8.61 2.68 5.21
C TYR A 87 -9.29 3.85 5.92
N GLU A 88 -9.10 3.96 7.23
CA GLU A 88 -9.75 4.97 8.06
C GLU A 88 -8.95 6.28 8.11
N PRO A 89 -9.59 7.45 8.06
CA PRO A 89 -8.92 8.71 8.32
C PRO A 89 -8.55 8.83 9.81
N VAL A 90 -7.45 9.54 10.09
CA VAL A 90 -6.94 9.70 11.45
C VAL A 90 -7.21 11.11 11.95
N LEU A 91 -8.05 11.25 12.97
CA LEU A 91 -8.28 12.53 13.65
C LEU A 91 -7.37 12.64 14.89
N ILE A 92 -6.58 13.69 14.96
CA ILE A 92 -5.63 13.96 16.03
C ILE A 92 -6.11 15.15 16.84
N ASP A 93 -6.41 14.90 18.13
CA ASP A 93 -6.87 15.88 19.14
C ASP A 93 -8.06 16.74 18.70
N GLY A 94 -8.90 16.25 17.77
CA GLY A 94 -10.01 17.01 17.20
C GLY A 94 -9.59 18.21 16.33
N ARG A 95 -8.30 18.37 16.03
CA ARG A 95 -7.72 19.54 15.37
C ARG A 95 -7.12 19.26 14.00
N CYS A 96 -6.49 18.10 13.84
CA CYS A 96 -5.82 17.73 12.59
C CYS A 96 -6.39 16.43 12.08
N MET A 97 -6.94 16.45 10.86
CA MET A 97 -7.36 15.27 10.12
C MET A 97 -6.28 14.90 9.10
N VAL A 98 -5.85 13.65 9.12
CA VAL A 98 -5.05 13.06 8.05
C VAL A 98 -5.92 12.02 7.34
N ARG A 99 -6.19 12.23 6.07
CA ARG A 99 -7.12 11.41 5.29
C ARG A 99 -6.59 11.11 3.88
N ALA A 100 -7.12 10.07 3.28
CA ALA A 100 -6.87 9.78 1.87
C ALA A 100 -7.72 10.68 0.93
N PRO A 101 -7.35 10.82 -0.35
CA PRO A 101 -8.11 11.61 -1.33
C PRO A 101 -9.55 11.14 -1.55
N PHE A 102 -9.83 9.84 -1.34
CA PHE A 102 -11.15 9.25 -1.48
C PHE A 102 -12.06 9.44 -0.26
N HIS A 103 -11.55 9.99 0.85
CA HIS A 103 -12.37 10.38 1.99
C HIS A 103 -12.98 11.77 1.79
N PRO A 104 -14.17 12.04 2.36
CA PRO A 104 -14.76 13.37 2.33
C PRO A 104 -13.86 14.38 3.04
N GLN A 105 -13.92 15.63 2.60
CA GLN A 105 -13.21 16.72 3.24
C GLN A 105 -13.72 16.92 4.67
N ALA A 106 -12.78 17.13 5.62
CA ALA A 106 -13.10 17.44 6.99
C ALA A 106 -13.44 18.94 7.15
N ALA A 107 -14.66 19.24 7.62
CA ALA A 107 -15.15 20.62 7.71
C ALA A 107 -14.80 21.30 9.05
N ASP A 108 -14.69 20.53 10.15
CA ASP A 108 -14.62 21.06 11.51
C ASP A 108 -13.23 20.84 12.16
N VAL A 109 -12.15 20.96 11.36
CA VAL A 109 -10.77 20.81 11.87
C VAL A 109 -9.91 22.02 11.47
N GLU A 110 -8.86 22.29 12.26
CA GLU A 110 -7.92 23.35 11.95
C GLU A 110 -7.04 23.00 10.73
N TYR A 111 -6.69 21.70 10.58
CA TYR A 111 -5.82 21.19 9.53
C TYR A 111 -6.43 19.94 8.91
N ASP A 112 -6.68 19.98 7.61
CA ASP A 112 -7.16 18.84 6.81
C ASP A 112 -6.06 18.46 5.82
N ILE A 113 -5.33 17.37 6.09
CA ILE A 113 -4.17 16.92 5.33
C ILE A 113 -4.55 15.72 4.49
N VAL A 114 -4.34 15.83 3.18
CA VAL A 114 -4.60 14.76 2.23
C VAL A 114 -3.31 13.98 1.97
N ILE A 115 -3.29 12.71 2.30
CA ILE A 115 -2.17 11.80 2.06
C ILE A 115 -2.63 10.63 1.22
N MET A 116 -2.01 10.42 0.06
CA MET A 116 -2.21 9.19 -0.72
C MET A 116 -1.52 8.05 0.01
N PRO A 117 -2.28 7.08 0.55
CA PRO A 117 -1.68 5.96 1.26
C PRO A 117 -1.00 5.02 0.26
N LYS A 118 0.32 4.96 0.37
CA LYS A 118 1.21 4.05 -0.37
C LYS A 118 2.09 3.32 0.64
N MET A 119 3.06 2.56 0.18
CA MET A 119 4.00 1.84 1.06
C MET A 119 5.01 2.75 1.78
N SER A 120 4.73 4.06 1.92
CA SER A 120 5.57 5.02 2.60
C SER A 120 5.11 5.25 4.04
N PHE A 121 6.04 5.47 4.95
CA PHE A 121 5.75 5.82 6.34
C PHE A 121 5.15 7.23 6.44
N GLY A 122 4.30 7.50 7.45
CA GLY A 122 3.77 8.85 7.70
C GLY A 122 2.30 9.04 7.35
N THR A 123 1.50 7.97 7.28
CA THR A 123 0.03 8.03 7.11
C THR A 123 -0.73 8.40 8.38
N ALA A 124 -0.01 8.78 9.44
CA ALA A 124 -0.52 9.10 10.79
C ALA A 124 -1.16 7.94 11.57
N HIS A 125 -1.19 6.72 11.06
CA HIS A 125 -1.65 5.55 11.83
C HIS A 125 -0.67 5.15 12.93
N HIS A 126 0.63 5.41 12.74
CA HIS A 126 1.64 5.12 13.75
C HIS A 126 1.66 6.18 14.84
N GLU A 127 1.81 5.74 16.10
CA GLU A 127 1.77 6.63 17.26
C GLU A 127 2.85 7.72 17.25
N THR A 128 4.05 7.42 16.74
CA THR A 128 5.13 8.42 16.64
C THR A 128 4.75 9.57 15.71
N THR A 129 4.08 9.28 14.59
CA THR A 129 3.60 10.32 13.66
C THR A 129 2.52 11.18 14.32
N LYS A 130 1.57 10.58 15.06
CA LYS A 130 0.56 11.32 15.83
C LYS A 130 1.20 12.25 16.85
N LEU A 131 2.20 11.75 17.60
CA LEU A 131 2.94 12.55 18.59
C LEU A 131 3.68 13.72 17.94
N MET A 132 4.32 13.50 16.79
CA MET A 132 5.01 14.56 16.06
C MET A 132 4.02 15.61 15.53
N ILE A 133 2.84 15.20 15.04
CA ILE A 133 1.78 16.11 14.61
C ILE A 133 1.28 16.95 15.81
N ARG A 134 1.02 16.33 16.98
CA ARG A 134 0.65 17.05 18.22
C ARG A 134 1.71 18.09 18.60
N TYR A 135 2.96 17.67 18.68
CA TYR A 135 4.07 18.57 18.99
C TYR A 135 4.14 19.71 17.99
N LEU A 136 4.02 19.42 16.72
CA LEU A 136 4.09 20.40 15.66
C LEU A 136 2.90 21.39 15.70
N MET A 137 1.68 20.95 16.07
CA MET A 137 0.52 21.82 16.24
C MET A 137 0.70 22.89 17.33
N ASP A 138 1.51 22.62 18.35
CA ASP A 138 1.72 23.55 19.47
C ASP A 138 3.05 24.31 19.38
N THR A 139 3.95 23.89 18.48
CA THR A 139 5.25 24.56 18.29
C THR A 139 5.11 25.83 17.44
N PRO A 140 5.69 26.98 17.83
CA PRO A 140 5.67 28.20 17.03
C PRO A 140 6.59 28.05 15.81
N VAL A 141 6.00 27.78 14.63
CA VAL A 141 6.73 27.52 13.37
C VAL A 141 6.59 28.63 12.33
N ASN A 142 5.68 29.58 12.53
CA ASN A 142 5.40 30.64 11.56
C ASN A 142 6.66 31.44 11.22
N GLY A 143 6.99 31.55 9.93
CA GLY A 143 8.18 32.24 9.41
C GLY A 143 9.51 31.55 9.69
N LYS A 144 9.50 30.33 10.27
CA LYS A 144 10.72 29.57 10.56
C LYS A 144 11.07 28.63 9.41
N SER A 145 12.36 28.50 9.14
CA SER A 145 12.88 27.49 8.24
C SER A 145 12.80 26.09 8.88
N LEU A 146 12.26 25.11 8.16
CA LEU A 146 12.03 23.78 8.69
C LEU A 146 12.52 22.69 7.72
N LEU A 147 13.18 21.68 8.29
CA LEU A 147 13.57 20.46 7.61
C LEU A 147 12.80 19.26 8.22
N ASP A 148 12.19 18.46 7.36
CA ASP A 148 11.63 17.14 7.67
C ASP A 148 12.58 16.08 7.08
N MET A 149 13.36 15.44 7.95
CA MET A 149 14.38 14.43 7.56
C MET A 149 13.82 13.03 7.74
N GLY A 150 13.87 12.21 6.68
CA GLY A 150 13.13 10.96 6.60
C GLY A 150 11.63 11.25 6.51
N SER A 151 11.25 12.09 5.54
CA SER A 151 9.93 12.71 5.47
C SER A 151 8.80 11.74 5.15
N GLY A 152 9.10 10.56 4.59
CA GLY A 152 8.09 9.59 4.19
C GLY A 152 7.04 10.19 3.27
N THR A 153 5.80 10.27 3.76
CA THR A 153 4.68 10.91 3.04
C THR A 153 4.75 12.45 3.00
N ALA A 154 5.72 13.07 3.68
CA ALA A 154 5.84 14.52 3.94
C ALA A 154 4.69 15.11 4.79
N VAL A 155 3.95 14.31 5.56
CA VAL A 155 2.81 14.79 6.38
C VAL A 155 3.23 15.87 7.37
N LEU A 156 4.44 15.77 7.97
CA LEU A 156 4.94 16.76 8.93
C LEU A 156 5.37 18.05 8.22
N ALA A 157 6.03 17.95 7.08
CA ALA A 157 6.39 19.11 6.25
C ALA A 157 5.13 19.87 5.78
N ILE A 158 4.09 19.16 5.35
CA ILE A 158 2.80 19.74 4.94
C ILE A 158 2.16 20.49 6.11
N LEU A 159 2.06 19.84 7.30
CA LEU A 159 1.50 20.49 8.49
C LEU A 159 2.31 21.74 8.89
N ALA A 160 3.65 21.66 8.87
CA ALA A 160 4.51 22.79 9.16
C ALA A 160 4.23 23.97 8.20
N ARG A 161 4.07 23.66 6.91
CA ARG A 161 3.77 24.67 5.89
C ARG A 161 2.38 25.28 6.08
N MET A 162 1.36 24.47 6.40
CA MET A 162 0.02 24.95 6.77
C MET A 162 0.07 25.93 7.94
N ARG A 163 0.99 25.72 8.88
CA ARG A 163 1.20 26.57 10.06
C ARG A 163 2.12 27.76 9.82
N GLY A 164 2.50 28.00 8.56
CA GLY A 164 3.26 29.17 8.15
C GLY A 164 4.77 29.04 8.23
N ALA A 165 5.32 27.82 8.42
CA ALA A 165 6.75 27.61 8.25
C ALA A 165 7.18 27.95 6.82
N SER A 166 8.33 28.63 6.66
CA SER A 166 8.88 28.97 5.35
C SER A 166 10.34 29.42 5.49
N PRO A 167 11.28 28.89 4.69
CA PRO A 167 11.11 27.76 3.77
C PRO A 167 10.92 26.41 4.48
N VAL A 168 10.32 25.44 3.79
CA VAL A 168 10.18 24.05 4.26
C VAL A 168 10.83 23.11 3.27
N SER A 169 11.67 22.20 3.78
CA SER A 169 12.33 21.16 3.00
C SER A 169 11.97 19.78 3.58
N ALA A 170 11.75 18.79 2.70
CA ALA A 170 11.42 17.41 3.03
C ALA A 170 12.38 16.48 2.31
N TYR A 171 13.20 15.72 3.05
CA TYR A 171 14.22 14.85 2.48
C TYR A 171 13.96 13.41 2.88
N ASP A 172 14.06 12.51 1.89
CA ASP A 172 14.04 11.07 2.12
C ASP A 172 15.04 10.37 1.21
N ASN A 173 15.65 9.29 1.68
CA ASN A 173 16.59 8.49 0.91
C ASN A 173 15.94 7.33 0.16
N ASP A 174 14.65 7.09 0.38
CA ASP A 174 13.84 6.11 -0.31
C ASP A 174 13.12 6.77 -1.51
N GLU A 175 13.30 6.22 -2.71
CA GLU A 175 12.72 6.76 -3.93
C GLU A 175 11.18 6.68 -3.93
N TRP A 176 10.59 5.65 -3.30
CA TRP A 176 9.14 5.52 -3.17
C TRP A 176 8.56 6.58 -2.25
N ALA A 177 9.24 6.84 -1.11
CA ALA A 177 8.88 7.90 -0.18
C ALA A 177 8.99 9.28 -0.84
N PHE A 178 10.07 9.56 -1.54
CA PHE A 178 10.29 10.79 -2.31
C PHE A 178 9.15 11.04 -3.32
N ASN A 179 8.82 10.05 -4.16
CA ASN A 179 7.74 10.17 -5.14
C ASN A 179 6.38 10.37 -4.49
N ASN A 180 6.11 9.68 -3.38
CA ASN A 180 4.87 9.85 -2.62
C ASN A 180 4.80 11.23 -1.95
N ALA A 181 5.90 11.75 -1.40
CA ALA A 181 5.98 13.09 -0.85
C ALA A 181 5.66 14.15 -1.92
N LEU A 182 6.24 14.06 -3.12
CA LEU A 182 5.95 14.96 -4.24
C LEU A 182 4.47 15.01 -4.61
N GLU A 183 3.81 13.85 -4.64
CA GLU A 183 2.37 13.76 -4.90
C GLU A 183 1.55 14.42 -3.78
N ASN A 184 1.91 14.14 -2.52
CA ASN A 184 1.18 14.64 -1.36
C ASN A 184 1.33 16.16 -1.18
N VAL A 185 2.52 16.74 -1.36
CA VAL A 185 2.68 18.20 -1.27
C VAL A 185 1.87 18.91 -2.34
N LYS A 186 1.78 18.34 -3.55
CA LYS A 186 0.95 18.86 -4.64
C LYS A 186 -0.55 18.74 -4.33
N SER A 187 -1.00 17.60 -3.79
CA SER A 187 -2.40 17.36 -3.42
C SER A 187 -2.89 18.30 -2.32
N ASN A 188 -1.99 18.80 -1.49
CA ASN A 188 -2.28 19.80 -0.45
C ASN A 188 -1.99 21.27 -0.90
N ASN A 189 -1.70 21.50 -2.18
CA ASN A 189 -1.41 22.82 -2.77
C ASN A 189 -0.16 23.51 -2.20
N PHE A 190 0.84 22.77 -1.74
CA PHE A 190 2.12 23.27 -1.21
C PHE A 190 3.31 22.86 -2.09
N ALA A 191 3.22 23.12 -3.39
CA ALA A 191 4.31 22.84 -4.34
C ALA A 191 5.60 23.67 -4.07
N ASP A 192 5.56 24.60 -3.12
CA ASP A 192 6.71 25.37 -2.65
C ASP A 192 7.51 24.66 -1.55
N ILE A 193 7.08 23.50 -1.05
CA ILE A 193 7.91 22.63 -0.22
C ILE A 193 8.99 21.99 -1.09
N GLU A 194 10.26 22.19 -0.72
CA GLU A 194 11.39 21.56 -1.40
C GLU A 194 11.46 20.09 -1.03
N VAL A 195 11.09 19.18 -1.94
CA VAL A 195 11.21 17.73 -1.73
C VAL A 195 12.46 17.24 -2.44
N LEU A 196 13.36 16.53 -1.73
CA LEU A 196 14.61 16.02 -2.28
C LEU A 196 14.83 14.54 -1.92
N LEU A 197 15.32 13.80 -2.93
CA LEU A 197 15.80 12.43 -2.74
C LEU A 197 17.25 12.47 -2.22
N GLY A 198 17.48 11.98 -1.02
CA GLY A 198 18.82 11.91 -0.43
C GLY A 198 18.82 11.94 1.08
N ASP A 199 20.01 11.99 1.64
CA ASP A 199 20.29 11.95 3.07
C ASP A 199 20.97 13.22 3.59
N SER A 200 21.59 13.14 4.78
CA SER A 200 22.30 14.25 5.41
C SER A 200 23.48 14.79 4.58
N SER A 201 23.94 14.10 3.55
CA SER A 201 25.00 14.57 2.65
C SER A 201 24.59 15.79 1.82
N LEU A 202 23.28 16.02 1.68
CA LEU A 202 22.71 17.19 0.99
C LEU A 202 22.66 18.44 1.87
N LEU A 203 23.05 18.36 3.14
CA LEU A 203 22.92 19.44 4.15
C LEU A 203 24.17 20.31 4.36
N PRO A 204 25.39 20.05 3.82
CA PRO A 204 26.56 20.85 4.18
C PRO A 204 26.31 22.35 4.03
N GLY A 205 26.47 23.08 5.14
CA GLY A 205 26.27 24.54 5.19
C GLY A 205 24.83 25.03 5.28
N LYS A 206 23.82 24.16 5.11
CA LYS A 206 22.41 24.52 5.34
C LYS A 206 22.11 24.61 6.84
N LYS A 207 21.30 25.59 7.22
CA LYS A 207 20.83 25.79 8.60
C LYS A 207 19.32 25.91 8.59
N PHE A 208 18.70 25.30 9.59
CA PHE A 208 17.24 25.35 9.80
C PHE A 208 16.95 25.76 11.24
N ASP A 209 15.85 26.49 11.43
CA ASP A 209 15.38 26.85 12.77
C ASP A 209 14.79 25.62 13.48
N ILE A 210 14.19 24.70 12.70
CA ILE A 210 13.57 23.48 13.19
C ILE A 210 13.96 22.31 12.29
N ILE A 211 14.35 21.21 12.91
CA ILE A 211 14.57 19.92 12.22
C ILE A 211 13.67 18.87 12.86
N LEU A 212 12.83 18.24 12.05
CA LEU A 212 12.03 17.09 12.43
C LEU A 212 12.74 15.83 11.93
N ALA A 213 12.73 14.77 12.74
CA ALA A 213 13.29 13.48 12.37
C ALA A 213 12.49 12.37 13.06
N ASN A 214 11.50 11.82 12.35
CA ASN A 214 10.70 10.67 12.79
C ASN A 214 11.19 9.40 12.07
N ILE A 215 12.44 9.05 12.30
CA ILE A 215 13.16 7.96 11.63
C ILE A 215 13.48 6.83 12.60
N ASN A 216 13.55 5.60 12.09
CA ASN A 216 14.07 4.48 12.88
C ASN A 216 15.60 4.55 12.97
N ARG A 217 16.11 4.24 14.16
CA ARG A 217 17.55 4.04 14.35
C ARG A 217 17.87 2.57 14.03
N ASN A 218 18.60 2.34 12.95
CA ASN A 218 19.22 1.05 12.67
C ASN A 218 20.50 0.91 13.49
#